data_ce274fcd8d8497578fbd5c4ec0e76458
#
_entry.id   ce274fcd8d8497578fbd5c4ec0e76458
#
_cell.length_a   1.000
_cell.length_b   1.000
_cell.length_c   1.000
_cell.angle_alpha   90.00
_cell.angle_beta   90.00
_cell.angle_gamma   90.00
#
_symmetry.space_group_name_H-M   'P 1'
#
loop_
_entity.id
_entity.type
_entity.pdbx_description
1 polymer ?
#
loop_
_entity_poly.entity_id
_entity_poly.type
_entity_poly.pdbx_seq_one_letter_code
_entity_poly.pdbx_strand_id
1 'polypeptide(L)'
;QTENITASIASGATYNFTHGTQLSVASSIEYALSICATVPSDGDASNNCLNHSVSGLAFTPSKHVVIEEGTGTWCGWCPRGAVAMDALINDASRPNFIGIAVHNGDPMTVSAYDAGVDLSGYPGMNVNRKLLGEGVSTTAMENLYDQEVVVPTIANVSVTGTYDGTGAISIDVSANFATQVSSEYRLAAVLVENGVTGTSSGYNQANYYAGGGSGAMGGYESLPDPVPAAQMVY
;
A
#
# COMPACT_ATOMS: atom_id res chain seq x y z
N GLN A 1 11.81 3.49 34.58
CA GLN A 1 13.09 4.23 34.49
C GLN A 1 12.80 5.71 34.32
N THR A 2 13.59 6.59 34.93
CA THR A 2 13.39 8.04 34.90
C THR A 2 14.69 8.71 34.48
N GLU A 3 14.59 9.72 33.62
CA GLU A 3 15.72 10.56 33.22
C GLU A 3 15.27 12.03 33.28
N ASN A 4 16.17 12.92 33.75
CA ASN A 4 15.87 14.32 33.85
C ASN A 4 16.25 15.07 32.58
N ILE A 5 15.31 15.82 32.03
CA ILE A 5 15.55 16.74 30.90
C ILE A 5 15.96 18.09 31.50
N THR A 6 17.19 18.51 31.18
CA THR A 6 17.74 19.79 31.67
C THR A 6 17.59 20.92 30.65
N ALA A 7 17.12 20.62 29.45
CA ALA A 7 16.90 21.59 28.39
C ALA A 7 15.72 22.51 28.72
N SER A 8 15.85 23.80 28.43
CA SER A 8 14.74 24.75 28.47
C SER A 8 13.93 24.62 27.17
N ILE A 9 12.65 24.33 27.31
CA ILE A 9 11.72 24.16 26.18
C ILE A 9 10.81 25.38 26.15
N ALA A 10 10.82 26.13 25.05
CA ALA A 10 9.94 27.28 24.87
C ALA A 10 8.47 26.86 24.72
N SER A 11 7.54 27.73 25.11
CA SER A 11 6.11 27.48 24.91
C SER A 11 5.78 27.17 23.44
N GLY A 12 5.06 26.07 23.19
CA GLY A 12 4.71 25.60 21.86
C GLY A 12 5.83 24.92 21.08
N ALA A 13 7.03 24.80 21.65
CA ALA A 13 8.14 24.09 21.01
C ALA A 13 8.09 22.59 21.28
N THR A 14 8.58 21.81 20.30
CA THR A 14 8.79 20.36 20.43
C THR A 14 10.22 20.08 20.84
N TYR A 15 10.40 19.18 21.80
CA TYR A 15 11.71 18.66 22.20
C TYR A 15 11.76 17.16 21.97
N ASN A 16 12.67 16.72 21.11
CA ASN A 16 12.89 15.30 20.86
C ASN A 16 13.86 14.74 21.91
N PHE A 17 13.41 13.72 22.64
CA PHE A 17 14.15 13.10 23.71
C PHE A 17 14.38 11.62 23.41
N THR A 18 15.61 11.16 23.60
CA THR A 18 15.97 9.73 23.55
C THR A 18 16.44 9.33 24.94
N HIS A 19 15.76 8.35 25.54
CA HIS A 19 16.14 7.82 26.85
C HIS A 19 17.51 7.13 26.78
N GLY A 20 18.41 7.43 27.73
CA GLY A 20 19.78 6.88 27.74
C GLY A 20 19.86 5.38 27.99
N THR A 21 18.81 4.80 28.60
CA THR A 21 18.72 3.34 28.79
C THR A 21 17.79 2.74 27.74
N GLN A 22 18.32 1.79 26.97
CA GLN A 22 17.54 1.07 25.96
C GLN A 22 16.57 0.08 26.62
N LEU A 23 15.37 -0.03 26.08
CA LEU A 23 14.42 -1.09 26.41
C LEU A 23 14.87 -2.38 25.72
N SER A 24 15.11 -3.43 26.50
CA SER A 24 15.34 -4.78 25.98
C SER A 24 14.02 -5.55 25.99
N VAL A 25 13.58 -6.02 24.84
CA VAL A 25 12.35 -6.81 24.68
C VAL A 25 12.70 -8.25 24.32
N ALA A 26 12.04 -9.21 24.97
CA ALA A 26 12.17 -10.62 24.62
C ALA A 26 11.32 -10.95 23.39
N SER A 27 11.77 -11.91 22.58
CA SER A 27 11.05 -12.38 21.40
C SER A 27 9.65 -12.88 21.77
N SER A 28 8.68 -12.57 20.92
CA SER A 28 7.28 -13.01 21.02
C SER A 28 6.55 -12.56 22.29
N ILE A 29 7.04 -11.53 22.97
CA ILE A 29 6.39 -10.95 24.16
C ILE A 29 5.95 -9.52 23.83
N GLU A 30 4.71 -9.19 24.19
CA GLU A 30 4.19 -7.82 24.15
C GLU A 30 4.41 -7.15 25.50
N TYR A 31 4.91 -5.92 25.46
CA TYR A 31 5.13 -5.07 26.63
C TYR A 31 4.23 -3.84 26.52
N ALA A 32 3.43 -3.61 27.55
CA ALA A 32 2.72 -2.35 27.70
C ALA A 32 3.68 -1.28 28.25
N LEU A 33 3.82 -0.18 27.55
CA LEU A 33 4.63 0.96 27.93
C LEU A 33 3.74 2.12 28.37
N SER A 34 4.10 2.77 29.47
CA SER A 34 3.56 4.08 29.83
C SER A 34 4.72 5.06 29.84
N ILE A 35 4.68 6.04 28.96
CA ILE A 35 5.70 7.07 28.79
C ILE A 35 5.10 8.37 29.32
N CYS A 36 5.70 8.91 30.40
CA CYS A 36 5.18 10.10 31.05
C CYS A 36 6.24 11.20 31.08
N ALA A 37 5.83 12.44 30.83
CA ALA A 37 6.59 13.65 31.11
C ALA A 37 6.00 14.32 32.36
N THR A 38 6.84 14.62 33.37
CA THR A 38 6.40 15.27 34.58
C THR A 38 7.06 16.63 34.72
N VAL A 39 6.25 17.67 34.90
CA VAL A 39 6.73 19.05 35.09
C VAL A 39 6.19 19.55 36.43
N PRO A 40 7.05 20.15 37.28
CA PRO A 40 6.56 20.80 38.52
C PRO A 40 5.52 21.88 38.19
N SER A 41 4.40 21.87 38.89
CA SER A 41 3.31 22.85 38.72
C SER A 41 2.60 22.74 37.37
N ASP A 42 2.52 21.57 36.81
CA ASP A 42 1.71 21.30 35.63
C ASP A 42 0.22 21.57 35.89
N GLY A 43 -0.39 22.33 35.00
CA GLY A 43 -1.82 22.70 35.10
C GLY A 43 -2.79 21.60 34.66
N ASP A 44 -2.31 20.57 33.91
CA ASP A 44 -3.11 19.46 33.42
C ASP A 44 -2.32 18.15 33.39
N ALA A 45 -2.35 17.43 34.49
CA ALA A 45 -1.67 16.14 34.62
C ALA A 45 -2.30 15.02 33.75
N SER A 46 -3.47 15.24 33.18
CA SER A 46 -4.16 14.21 32.36
C SER A 46 -3.49 13.95 31.02
N ASN A 47 -2.71 14.89 30.51
CA ASN A 47 -1.98 14.81 29.24
C ASN A 47 -0.52 14.34 29.38
N ASN A 48 -0.08 14.06 30.60
CA ASN A 48 1.33 13.76 30.90
C ASN A 48 1.81 12.40 30.42
N CYS A 49 0.91 11.45 30.18
CA CYS A 49 1.28 10.08 29.88
C CYS A 49 0.70 9.63 28.54
N LEU A 50 1.55 8.96 27.75
CA LEU A 50 1.16 8.22 26.55
C LEU A 50 1.37 6.73 26.83
N ASN A 51 0.31 5.94 26.59
CA ASN A 51 0.39 4.49 26.66
C ASN A 51 0.61 3.91 25.27
N HIS A 52 1.55 3.00 25.14
CA HIS A 52 1.90 2.33 23.90
C HIS A 52 2.27 0.87 24.17
N SER A 53 2.16 -0.01 23.17
CA SER A 53 2.68 -1.37 23.26
C SER A 53 3.81 -1.59 22.28
N VAL A 54 4.79 -2.39 22.68
CA VAL A 54 5.87 -2.87 21.83
C VAL A 54 5.97 -4.38 21.94
N SER A 55 6.16 -5.05 20.82
CA SER A 55 6.31 -6.50 20.78
C SER A 55 7.70 -6.88 20.29
N GLY A 56 8.32 -7.83 20.98
CA GLY A 56 9.52 -8.48 20.48
C GLY A 56 9.18 -9.43 19.34
N LEU A 57 9.95 -9.37 18.25
CA LEU A 57 9.78 -10.28 17.12
C LEU A 57 10.72 -11.48 17.25
N ALA A 58 10.21 -12.70 16.99
CA ALA A 58 11.03 -13.91 16.94
C ALA A 58 11.91 -13.98 15.69
N PHE A 59 11.48 -13.31 14.61
CA PHE A 59 12.22 -13.11 13.36
C PHE A 59 11.75 -11.81 12.72
N THR A 60 12.48 -11.30 11.74
CA THR A 60 12.07 -10.11 10.98
C THR A 60 11.26 -10.54 9.75
N PRO A 61 9.95 -10.30 9.71
CA PRO A 61 9.14 -10.61 8.54
C PRO A 61 9.49 -9.74 7.33
N SER A 62 9.32 -10.30 6.14
CA SER A 62 9.46 -9.56 4.88
C SER A 62 8.21 -8.73 4.63
N LYS A 63 8.38 -7.43 4.42
CA LYS A 63 7.28 -6.52 4.09
C LYS A 63 7.12 -6.46 2.57
N HIS A 64 5.89 -6.68 2.12
CA HIS A 64 5.45 -6.36 0.76
C HIS A 64 4.53 -5.15 0.80
N VAL A 65 4.52 -4.36 -0.26
CA VAL A 65 3.65 -3.20 -0.42
C VAL A 65 2.66 -3.49 -1.55
N VAL A 66 1.40 -3.55 -1.20
CA VAL A 66 0.30 -3.75 -2.16
C VAL A 66 -0.28 -2.40 -2.53
N ILE A 67 -0.32 -2.10 -3.82
CA ILE A 67 -1.01 -0.92 -4.36
C ILE A 67 -2.16 -1.39 -5.24
N GLU A 68 -3.37 -1.02 -4.85
CA GLU A 68 -4.60 -1.21 -5.60
C GLU A 68 -4.89 0.09 -6.35
N GLU A 69 -4.64 0.11 -7.66
CA GLU A 69 -4.85 1.29 -8.53
C GLU A 69 -6.20 1.18 -9.23
N GLY A 70 -7.07 2.14 -8.98
CA GLY A 70 -8.36 2.25 -9.62
C GLY A 70 -8.26 2.80 -11.02
N THR A 71 -8.79 2.04 -11.97
CA THR A 71 -8.71 2.33 -13.39
C THR A 71 -10.02 2.04 -14.11
N GLY A 72 -10.06 2.35 -15.38
CA GLY A 72 -11.16 1.99 -16.27
C GLY A 72 -10.90 2.46 -17.69
N THR A 73 -11.35 1.69 -18.66
CA THR A 73 -11.16 2.02 -20.10
C THR A 73 -11.78 3.34 -20.51
N TRP A 74 -12.81 3.78 -19.79
CA TRP A 74 -13.49 5.08 -19.97
C TRP A 74 -12.70 6.28 -19.40
N CYS A 75 -11.70 6.02 -18.56
CA CYS A 75 -10.96 7.03 -17.82
C CYS A 75 -9.78 7.56 -18.65
N GLY A 76 -9.91 8.74 -19.24
CA GLY A 76 -8.88 9.34 -20.10
C GLY A 76 -7.56 9.68 -19.41
N TRP A 77 -7.55 9.83 -18.08
CA TRP A 77 -6.33 10.07 -17.29
C TRP A 77 -5.71 8.79 -16.73
N CYS A 78 -6.37 7.63 -16.85
CA CYS A 78 -5.89 6.37 -16.29
C CYS A 78 -4.65 5.77 -16.99
N PRO A 79 -4.28 6.12 -18.23
CA PRO A 79 -2.99 5.70 -18.77
C PRO A 79 -1.79 5.98 -17.87
N ARG A 80 -1.84 7.05 -17.05
CA ARG A 80 -0.74 7.33 -16.09
C ARG A 80 -0.63 6.29 -14.99
N GLY A 81 -1.75 5.66 -14.60
CA GLY A 81 -1.76 4.55 -13.66
C GLY A 81 -1.06 3.33 -14.24
N ALA A 82 -1.42 2.95 -15.45
CA ALA A 82 -0.76 1.85 -16.17
C ALA A 82 0.76 2.07 -16.30
N VAL A 83 1.18 3.29 -16.68
CA VAL A 83 2.60 3.66 -16.79
C VAL A 83 3.31 3.60 -15.44
N ALA A 84 2.67 4.07 -14.37
CA ALA A 84 3.24 4.04 -13.02
C ALA A 84 3.37 2.61 -12.50
N MET A 85 2.34 1.77 -12.69
CA MET A 85 2.37 0.36 -12.31
C MET A 85 3.47 -0.40 -13.05
N ASP A 86 3.55 -0.23 -14.38
CA ASP A 86 4.59 -0.86 -15.19
C ASP A 86 6.01 -0.45 -14.74
N ALA A 87 6.21 0.82 -14.43
CA ALA A 87 7.49 1.31 -13.93
C ALA A 87 7.91 0.62 -12.62
N LEU A 88 6.99 0.45 -11.66
CA LEU A 88 7.31 -0.20 -10.39
C LEU A 88 7.46 -1.72 -10.51
N ILE A 89 6.64 -2.37 -11.33
CA ILE A 89 6.74 -3.82 -11.59
C ILE A 89 8.10 -4.17 -12.18
N ASN A 90 8.63 -3.32 -13.07
CA ASN A 90 9.92 -3.54 -13.74
C ASN A 90 11.11 -2.96 -12.98
N ASP A 91 10.91 -2.33 -11.82
CA ASP A 91 11.98 -1.77 -11.00
C ASP A 91 12.61 -2.83 -10.08
N ALA A 92 13.77 -3.35 -10.46
CA ALA A 92 14.50 -4.32 -9.66
C ALA A 92 14.92 -3.80 -8.26
N SER A 93 14.88 -2.51 -8.00
CA SER A 93 15.14 -1.93 -6.68
C SER A 93 13.94 -2.02 -5.74
N ARG A 94 12.75 -2.36 -6.26
CA ARG A 94 11.48 -2.48 -5.51
C ARG A 94 10.87 -3.89 -5.59
N PRO A 95 11.63 -4.96 -5.23
CA PRO A 95 11.21 -6.35 -5.47
C PRO A 95 9.99 -6.79 -4.66
N ASN A 96 9.60 -6.02 -3.66
CA ASN A 96 8.47 -6.32 -2.77
C ASN A 96 7.19 -5.56 -3.18
N PHE A 97 7.17 -4.96 -4.37
CA PHE A 97 5.98 -4.31 -4.91
C PHE A 97 4.98 -5.35 -5.45
N ILE A 98 3.71 -5.14 -5.10
CA ILE A 98 2.57 -5.89 -5.65
C ILE A 98 1.55 -4.88 -6.14
N GLY A 99 1.34 -4.84 -7.46
CA GLY A 99 0.36 -3.96 -8.09
C GLY A 99 -0.89 -4.72 -8.50
N ILE A 100 -2.06 -4.12 -8.27
CA ILE A 100 -3.36 -4.63 -8.71
C ILE A 100 -4.11 -3.49 -9.38
N ALA A 101 -4.38 -3.63 -10.68
CA ALA A 101 -5.27 -2.72 -11.40
C ALA A 101 -6.73 -3.12 -11.12
N VAL A 102 -7.49 -2.19 -10.54
CA VAL A 102 -8.89 -2.41 -10.16
C VAL A 102 -9.78 -1.69 -11.15
N HIS A 103 -10.31 -2.45 -12.10
CA HIS A 103 -11.17 -1.92 -13.16
C HIS A 103 -12.58 -1.58 -12.65
N ASN A 104 -13.10 -0.44 -13.10
CA ASN A 104 -14.44 0.05 -12.80
C ASN A 104 -15.20 0.38 -14.09
N GLY A 105 -16.45 -0.07 -14.19
CA GLY A 105 -17.38 0.33 -15.25
C GLY A 105 -16.99 -0.10 -16.66
N ASP A 106 -16.16 -1.10 -16.82
CA ASP A 106 -15.69 -1.65 -18.09
C ASP A 106 -15.76 -3.20 -18.11
N PRO A 107 -15.44 -3.87 -19.22
CA PRO A 107 -15.55 -5.34 -19.33
C PRO A 107 -14.68 -6.13 -18.35
N MET A 108 -13.66 -5.52 -17.74
CA MET A 108 -12.73 -6.17 -16.79
C MET A 108 -13.16 -5.96 -15.34
N THR A 109 -14.26 -5.27 -15.10
CA THR A 109 -14.74 -4.94 -13.76
C THR A 109 -15.17 -6.19 -13.00
N VAL A 110 -14.56 -6.43 -11.84
CA VAL A 110 -15.03 -7.37 -10.83
C VAL A 110 -15.76 -6.57 -9.74
N SER A 111 -17.07 -6.42 -9.90
CA SER A 111 -17.88 -5.48 -9.10
C SER A 111 -17.75 -5.63 -7.59
N ALA A 112 -17.61 -6.87 -7.09
CA ALA A 112 -17.45 -7.12 -5.65
C ALA A 112 -16.08 -6.65 -5.13
N TYR A 113 -15.04 -6.76 -5.96
CA TYR A 113 -13.70 -6.32 -5.60
C TYR A 113 -13.59 -4.79 -5.68
N ASP A 114 -14.08 -4.21 -6.77
CA ASP A 114 -14.14 -2.75 -7.00
C ASP A 114 -14.90 -2.05 -5.84
N ALA A 115 -16.08 -2.54 -5.49
CA ALA A 115 -16.83 -2.03 -4.34
C ALA A 115 -16.10 -2.21 -3.00
N GLY A 116 -15.30 -3.26 -2.84
CA GLY A 116 -14.52 -3.52 -1.63
C GLY A 116 -13.26 -2.67 -1.50
N VAL A 117 -12.73 -2.16 -2.61
CA VAL A 117 -11.59 -1.22 -2.62
C VAL A 117 -12.06 0.21 -2.38
N ASP A 118 -13.29 0.55 -2.78
CA ASP A 118 -14.00 1.80 -2.49
C ASP A 118 -13.19 3.06 -2.87
N LEU A 119 -12.72 3.11 -4.12
CA LEU A 119 -12.04 4.29 -4.65
C LEU A 119 -13.03 5.36 -5.09
N SER A 120 -12.85 6.57 -4.62
CA SER A 120 -13.73 7.71 -4.92
C SER A 120 -13.35 8.49 -6.20
N GLY A 121 -12.21 8.19 -6.81
CA GLY A 121 -11.70 8.90 -7.99
C GLY A 121 -10.79 8.03 -8.85
N TYR A 122 -10.74 8.32 -10.17
CA TYR A 122 -9.97 7.56 -11.16
C TYR A 122 -9.10 8.50 -12.01
N PRO A 123 -7.77 8.18 -12.18
CA PRO A 123 -7.09 7.17 -11.42
C PRO A 123 -6.91 7.59 -9.96
N GLY A 124 -7.02 6.64 -9.06
CA GLY A 124 -6.76 6.77 -7.63
C GLY A 124 -6.08 5.48 -7.13
N MET A 125 -5.49 5.50 -5.96
CA MET A 125 -4.89 4.28 -5.42
C MET A 125 -5.06 4.15 -3.92
N ASN A 126 -5.11 2.90 -3.47
CA ASN A 126 -4.99 2.54 -2.06
C ASN A 126 -3.69 1.77 -1.84
N VAL A 127 -2.94 2.12 -0.78
CA VAL A 127 -1.68 1.46 -0.43
C VAL A 127 -1.88 0.67 0.85
N ASN A 128 -1.67 -0.65 0.78
CA ASN A 128 -1.86 -1.60 1.89
C ASN A 128 -3.26 -1.51 2.55
N ARG A 129 -4.27 -0.96 1.85
CA ARG A 129 -5.59 -0.60 2.40
C ARG A 129 -5.53 0.25 3.67
N LYS A 130 -4.44 0.99 3.85
CA LYS A 130 -4.15 1.88 4.98
C LYS A 130 -4.12 3.33 4.55
N LEU A 131 -3.43 3.63 3.45
CA LEU A 131 -3.45 4.93 2.80
C LEU A 131 -4.47 4.86 1.66
N LEU A 132 -5.53 5.65 1.75
CA LEU A 132 -6.70 5.52 0.90
C LEU A 132 -6.87 6.76 0.00
N GLY A 133 -7.22 6.53 -1.27
CA GLY A 133 -7.57 7.60 -2.20
C GLY A 133 -6.38 8.47 -2.61
N GLU A 134 -5.18 7.93 -2.61
CA GLU A 134 -3.97 8.65 -2.99
C GLU A 134 -3.92 8.97 -4.48
N GLY A 135 -3.25 10.08 -4.82
CA GLY A 135 -3.10 10.51 -6.20
C GLY A 135 -2.09 9.67 -6.97
N VAL A 136 -2.42 9.31 -8.22
CA VAL A 136 -1.61 8.41 -9.06
C VAL A 136 -0.60 9.16 -9.91
N SER A 137 0.67 8.80 -9.77
CA SER A 137 1.79 9.06 -10.68
C SER A 137 2.94 8.13 -10.32
N THR A 138 3.92 7.93 -11.22
CA THR A 138 5.10 7.11 -10.93
C THR A 138 5.80 7.56 -9.66
N THR A 139 6.11 8.87 -9.54
CA THR A 139 6.77 9.42 -8.35
C THR A 139 5.94 9.25 -7.07
N ALA A 140 4.60 9.38 -7.14
CA ALA A 140 3.75 9.17 -5.96
C ALA A 140 3.78 7.71 -5.52
N MET A 141 3.67 6.76 -6.46
CA MET A 141 3.75 5.32 -6.15
C MET A 141 5.11 4.93 -5.57
N GLU A 142 6.21 5.43 -6.16
CA GLU A 142 7.56 5.21 -5.67
C GLU A 142 7.73 5.71 -4.22
N ASN A 143 7.32 6.94 -3.96
CA ASN A 143 7.42 7.54 -2.64
C ASN A 143 6.60 6.78 -1.59
N LEU A 144 5.39 6.37 -1.92
CA LEU A 144 4.53 5.61 -1.00
C LEU A 144 5.05 4.18 -0.79
N TYR A 145 5.58 3.55 -1.83
CA TYR A 145 6.27 2.27 -1.68
C TYR A 145 7.46 2.39 -0.72
N ASP A 146 8.35 3.38 -0.95
CA ASP A 146 9.56 3.58 -0.15
C ASP A 146 9.24 3.91 1.31
N GLN A 147 8.14 4.61 1.57
CA GLN A 147 7.63 4.88 2.93
C GLN A 147 7.05 3.63 3.60
N GLU A 148 6.28 2.83 2.87
CA GLU A 148 5.57 1.70 3.45
C GLU A 148 6.42 0.43 3.56
N VAL A 149 7.39 0.21 2.68
CA VAL A 149 8.24 -1.00 2.70
C VAL A 149 9.10 -1.10 3.96
N VAL A 150 9.44 0.04 4.57
CA VAL A 150 10.23 0.09 5.81
C VAL A 150 9.37 0.01 7.08
N VAL A 151 8.04 0.06 6.95
CA VAL A 151 7.13 -0.10 8.11
C VAL A 151 7.15 -1.55 8.57
N PRO A 152 7.49 -1.81 9.85
CA PRO A 152 7.54 -3.18 10.35
C PRO A 152 6.22 -3.93 10.17
N THR A 153 6.32 -5.20 9.81
CA THR A 153 5.19 -6.13 9.78
C THR A 153 5.40 -7.26 10.77
N ILE A 154 4.35 -7.93 11.18
CA ILE A 154 4.37 -8.94 12.24
C ILE A 154 4.29 -10.38 11.73
N ALA A 155 4.09 -10.57 10.43
CA ALA A 155 3.96 -11.89 9.85
C ALA A 155 4.57 -11.97 8.45
N ASN A 156 5.09 -13.14 8.11
CA ASN A 156 5.29 -13.56 6.73
C ASN A 156 4.00 -14.21 6.23
N VAL A 157 3.58 -13.83 5.04
CA VAL A 157 2.48 -14.51 4.32
C VAL A 157 3.08 -15.24 3.13
N SER A 158 2.66 -16.47 2.94
CA SER A 158 3.01 -17.25 1.75
C SER A 158 1.76 -17.77 1.06
N VAL A 159 1.82 -17.84 -0.25
CA VAL A 159 0.77 -18.37 -1.10
C VAL A 159 1.38 -19.34 -2.10
N THR A 160 0.73 -20.48 -2.27
CA THR A 160 1.04 -21.43 -3.33
C THR A 160 -0.25 -21.80 -4.05
N GLY A 161 -0.17 -21.99 -5.35
CA GLY A 161 -1.33 -22.33 -6.17
C GLY A 161 -1.01 -23.44 -7.16
N THR A 162 -1.98 -24.28 -7.42
CA THR A 162 -1.92 -25.31 -8.46
C THR A 162 -3.15 -25.22 -9.35
N TYR A 163 -2.93 -25.37 -10.65
CA TYR A 163 -3.99 -25.47 -11.66
C TYR A 163 -4.04 -26.90 -12.22
N ASP A 164 -5.21 -27.51 -12.21
CA ASP A 164 -5.37 -28.90 -12.61
C ASP A 164 -5.44 -29.10 -14.14
N GLY A 165 -5.38 -28.02 -14.93
CA GLY A 165 -5.50 -28.05 -16.39
C GLY A 165 -6.94 -28.15 -16.90
N THR A 166 -7.93 -28.27 -16.01
CA THR A 166 -9.36 -28.44 -16.36
C THR A 166 -10.27 -27.31 -15.89
N GLY A 167 -9.71 -26.31 -15.20
CA GLY A 167 -10.42 -25.12 -14.72
C GLY A 167 -10.45 -24.96 -13.21
N ALA A 168 -9.98 -25.95 -12.44
CA ALA A 168 -9.90 -25.83 -11.00
C ALA A 168 -8.52 -25.29 -10.55
N ILE A 169 -8.56 -24.29 -9.69
CA ILE A 169 -7.38 -23.71 -9.04
C ILE A 169 -7.46 -24.01 -7.56
N SER A 170 -6.41 -24.61 -7.00
CA SER A 170 -6.24 -24.79 -5.56
C SER A 170 -5.21 -23.78 -5.03
N ILE A 171 -5.56 -23.05 -3.99
CA ILE A 171 -4.70 -22.02 -3.39
C ILE A 171 -4.53 -22.33 -1.91
N ASP A 172 -3.28 -22.49 -1.49
CA ASP A 172 -2.89 -22.60 -0.09
C ASP A 172 -2.27 -21.29 0.38
N VAL A 173 -2.84 -20.70 1.43
CA VAL A 173 -2.34 -19.46 2.04
C VAL A 173 -1.97 -19.74 3.48
N SER A 174 -0.79 -19.30 3.90
CA SER A 174 -0.35 -19.40 5.29
C SER A 174 0.24 -18.10 5.78
N ALA A 175 0.12 -17.85 7.09
CA ALA A 175 0.77 -16.75 7.78
C ALA A 175 1.60 -17.30 8.95
N ASN A 176 2.87 -16.89 8.98
CA ASN A 176 3.78 -17.18 10.09
C ASN A 176 4.02 -15.90 10.89
N PHE A 177 3.46 -15.81 12.09
CA PHE A 177 3.55 -14.66 12.96
C PHE A 177 4.87 -14.64 13.75
N ALA A 178 5.57 -13.52 13.73
CA ALA A 178 6.80 -13.30 14.45
C ALA A 178 6.59 -12.93 15.92
N THR A 179 5.35 -12.66 16.32
CA THR A 179 4.97 -12.35 17.71
C THR A 179 3.59 -12.91 17.99
N GLN A 180 3.26 -13.04 19.28
CA GLN A 180 1.90 -13.35 19.70
C GLN A 180 0.95 -12.21 19.27
N VAL A 181 -0.21 -12.57 18.73
CA VAL A 181 -1.22 -11.63 18.31
C VAL A 181 -2.50 -11.84 19.12
N SER A 182 -3.09 -10.74 19.58
CA SER A 182 -4.33 -10.74 20.37
C SER A 182 -5.56 -10.36 19.55
N SER A 183 -5.35 -9.83 18.34
CA SER A 183 -6.42 -9.39 17.43
C SER A 183 -6.78 -10.49 16.43
N GLU A 184 -8.00 -10.44 15.93
CA GLU A 184 -8.40 -11.28 14.80
C GLU A 184 -7.74 -10.79 13.51
N TYR A 185 -7.00 -11.70 12.88
CA TYR A 185 -6.46 -11.52 11.53
C TYR A 185 -7.22 -12.39 10.56
N ARG A 186 -7.41 -11.91 9.35
CA ARG A 186 -8.05 -12.65 8.27
C ARG A 186 -7.07 -12.81 7.13
N LEU A 187 -7.04 -14.00 6.55
CA LEU A 187 -6.32 -14.28 5.31
C LEU A 187 -7.31 -14.16 4.15
N ALA A 188 -6.87 -13.51 3.08
CA ALA A 188 -7.59 -13.46 1.82
C ALA A 188 -6.62 -13.78 0.69
N ALA A 189 -7.11 -14.46 -0.33
CA ALA A 189 -6.41 -14.67 -1.58
C ALA A 189 -7.13 -13.88 -2.68
N VAL A 190 -6.35 -13.17 -3.50
CA VAL A 190 -6.84 -12.45 -4.67
C VAL A 190 -6.24 -13.09 -5.91
N LEU A 191 -7.10 -13.50 -6.82
CA LEU A 191 -6.70 -14.00 -8.13
C LEU A 191 -6.66 -12.80 -9.09
N VAL A 192 -5.51 -12.58 -9.71
CA VAL A 192 -5.29 -11.51 -10.70
C VAL A 192 -5.07 -12.15 -12.05
N GLU A 193 -5.70 -11.61 -13.08
CA GLU A 193 -5.49 -12.00 -14.49
C GLU A 193 -4.66 -10.92 -15.18
N ASN A 194 -3.56 -11.31 -15.78
CA ASN A 194 -2.69 -10.43 -16.57
C ASN A 194 -2.86 -10.71 -18.06
N GLY A 195 -2.61 -9.70 -18.89
CA GLY A 195 -2.66 -9.85 -20.33
C GLY A 195 -4.08 -9.97 -20.89
N VAL A 196 -5.04 -9.35 -20.22
CA VAL A 196 -6.44 -9.34 -20.67
C VAL A 196 -6.55 -8.54 -21.97
N THR A 197 -7.17 -9.12 -22.97
CA THR A 197 -7.43 -8.50 -24.27
C THR A 197 -8.89 -8.67 -24.67
N GLY A 198 -9.38 -7.81 -25.56
CA GLY A 198 -10.74 -7.88 -26.06
C GLY A 198 -10.89 -7.21 -27.43
N THR A 199 -12.03 -7.44 -28.08
CA THR A 199 -12.29 -6.92 -29.43
C THR A 199 -13.43 -5.90 -29.45
N SER A 200 -14.25 -5.82 -28.41
CA SER A 200 -15.34 -4.84 -28.32
C SER A 200 -14.84 -3.45 -28.00
N SER A 201 -15.63 -2.44 -28.31
CA SER A 201 -15.33 -1.03 -27.98
C SER A 201 -15.20 -0.76 -26.48
N GLY A 202 -15.71 -1.63 -25.62
CA GLY A 202 -15.54 -1.54 -24.18
C GLY A 202 -14.10 -1.72 -23.72
N TYR A 203 -13.23 -2.31 -24.54
CA TYR A 203 -11.79 -2.42 -24.29
C TYR A 203 -10.98 -1.27 -24.91
N ASN A 204 -11.60 -0.29 -25.57
CA ASN A 204 -10.90 0.90 -26.04
C ASN A 204 -10.56 1.81 -24.84
N GLN A 205 -9.29 2.14 -24.68
CA GLN A 205 -8.84 3.01 -23.60
C GLN A 205 -8.98 4.49 -23.97
N ALA A 206 -9.81 5.25 -23.27
CA ALA A 206 -9.81 6.69 -23.37
C ALA A 206 -8.43 7.28 -23.02
N ASN A 207 -7.95 8.26 -23.78
CA ASN A 207 -6.56 8.72 -23.71
C ASN A 207 -6.46 10.25 -23.84
N TYR A 208 -6.47 10.95 -22.72
CA TYR A 208 -6.32 12.43 -22.71
C TYR A 208 -4.88 12.91 -22.91
N TYR A 209 -3.94 11.99 -23.09
CA TYR A 209 -2.55 12.29 -23.45
C TYR A 209 -2.33 12.35 -24.96
N ALA A 210 -3.30 11.89 -25.75
CA ALA A 210 -3.22 11.86 -27.22
C ALA A 210 -2.79 13.22 -27.78
N GLY A 211 -1.82 13.21 -28.71
CA GLY A 211 -1.26 14.41 -29.32
C GLY A 211 -0.27 15.18 -28.46
N GLY A 212 0.07 14.68 -27.26
CA GLY A 212 1.15 15.22 -26.42
C GLY A 212 0.85 16.52 -25.68
N GLY A 213 -0.37 17.07 -25.78
CA GLY A 213 -0.74 18.33 -25.12
C GLY A 213 -0.71 18.28 -23.59
N SER A 214 -0.86 17.07 -23.01
CA SER A 214 -0.79 16.80 -21.58
C SER A 214 0.58 16.31 -21.10
N GLY A 215 1.60 16.34 -21.96
CA GLY A 215 2.96 15.87 -21.70
C GLY A 215 3.18 14.41 -22.08
N ALA A 216 4.44 13.97 -21.93
CA ALA A 216 4.83 12.59 -22.18
C ALA A 216 4.19 11.65 -21.16
N MET A 217 3.68 10.51 -21.63
CA MET A 217 3.02 9.52 -20.79
C MET A 217 3.30 8.10 -21.30
N GLY A 218 4.55 7.65 -21.21
CA GLY A 218 4.95 6.28 -21.52
C GLY A 218 4.60 5.80 -22.95
N GLY A 219 4.45 6.73 -23.90
CA GLY A 219 4.08 6.43 -25.29
C GLY A 219 2.60 6.70 -25.60
N TYR A 220 1.72 6.86 -24.60
CA TYR A 220 0.30 7.15 -24.82
C TYR A 220 0.07 8.48 -25.55
N GLU A 221 0.99 9.43 -25.46
CA GLU A 221 0.97 10.69 -26.20
C GLU A 221 1.04 10.51 -27.73
N SER A 222 1.54 9.38 -28.17
CA SER A 222 1.64 9.00 -29.59
C SER A 222 0.46 8.15 -30.07
N LEU A 223 -0.43 7.75 -29.16
CA LEU A 223 -1.60 6.93 -29.47
C LEU A 223 -2.86 7.80 -29.63
N PRO A 224 -3.88 7.32 -30.36
CA PRO A 224 -5.14 8.05 -30.52
C PRO A 224 -5.96 8.09 -29.22
N ASP A 225 -7.03 8.91 -29.24
CA ASP A 225 -8.10 8.89 -28.25
C ASP A 225 -9.41 8.47 -28.93
N PRO A 226 -10.03 7.33 -28.55
CA PRO A 226 -9.49 6.30 -27.67
C PRO A 226 -8.40 5.44 -28.35
N VAL A 227 -7.54 4.82 -27.53
CA VAL A 227 -6.65 3.76 -27.99
C VAL A 227 -7.48 2.53 -28.36
N PRO A 228 -7.40 2.00 -29.59
CA PRO A 228 -8.18 0.84 -29.98
C PRO A 228 -7.89 -0.41 -29.15
N ALA A 229 -8.92 -1.20 -28.88
CA ALA A 229 -8.83 -2.47 -28.13
C ALA A 229 -7.72 -3.41 -28.65
N ALA A 230 -7.51 -3.45 -29.96
CA ALA A 230 -6.47 -4.29 -30.59
C ALA A 230 -5.02 -3.88 -30.21
N GLN A 231 -4.83 -2.71 -29.61
CA GLN A 231 -3.53 -2.21 -29.15
C GLN A 231 -3.40 -2.25 -27.62
N MET A 232 -4.45 -2.66 -26.91
CA MET A 232 -4.46 -2.70 -25.45
C MET A 232 -4.23 -4.13 -24.95
N VAL A 233 -3.41 -4.22 -23.91
CA VAL A 233 -3.21 -5.43 -23.09
C VAL A 233 -3.25 -4.95 -21.64
N TYR A 234 -4.18 -5.47 -20.84
CA TYR A 234 -4.43 -5.06 -19.47
C TYR A 234 -3.89 -6.05 -18.47
#